data_6158c93c03df8d7057cd09ac824ea9d7
#
_entry.id   6158c93c03df8d7057cd09ac824ea9d7
#
_cell.length_a   1.000
_cell.length_b   1.000
_cell.length_c   1.000
_cell.angle_alpha   90.00
_cell.angle_beta   90.00
_cell.angle_gamma   90.00
#
_symmetry.space_group_name_H-M   'P 1'
#
loop_
_entity.id
_entity.type
_entity.pdbx_description
1 polymer ?
#
loop_
_entity_poly.entity_id
_entity_poly.type
_entity_poly.pdbx_seq_one_letter_code
_entity_poly.pdbx_strand_id
1 'polypeptide(L)'
;GMDSLIQISQKYIPVSTTKLSNIFNLIIIVIGAVIFGIPKTIYAIIYLKIVNLISDKIMLGTSNRKICFIETTKTKNIENYIKDDLELGFTIIKTTHNYLIMCVVPTDRFYTFKHDLLKIDNNCFITTNDCYTVEGGSVNPLIDLTDL
;
A
#
# COMPACT_ATOMS: atom_id res chain seq x y z
N GLY A 1 -11.98 12.55 -22.02
CA GLY A 1 -10.73 13.27 -22.20
C GLY A 1 -9.57 12.33 -22.54
N MET A 2 -8.46 12.49 -21.85
CA MET A 2 -7.23 11.71 -22.07
C MET A 2 -7.44 10.19 -21.89
N ASP A 3 -8.28 9.79 -20.93
CA ASP A 3 -8.61 8.38 -20.67
C ASP A 3 -9.28 7.69 -21.86
N SER A 4 -10.10 8.41 -22.62
CA SER A 4 -10.75 7.86 -23.83
C SER A 4 -9.73 7.61 -24.96
N LEU A 5 -8.71 8.47 -25.10
CA LEU A 5 -7.62 8.27 -26.05
C LEU A 5 -6.75 7.08 -25.65
N ILE A 6 -6.48 6.93 -24.37
CA ILE A 6 -5.73 5.80 -23.81
C ILE A 6 -6.46 4.48 -24.09
N GLN A 7 -7.77 4.42 -23.83
CA GLN A 7 -8.58 3.22 -24.09
C GLN A 7 -8.62 2.84 -25.58
N ILE A 8 -8.73 3.80 -26.48
CA ILE A 8 -8.69 3.55 -27.92
C ILE A 8 -7.30 3.03 -28.34
N SER A 9 -6.24 3.61 -27.79
CA SER A 9 -4.86 3.22 -28.12
C SER A 9 -4.53 1.81 -27.62
N GLN A 10 -5.11 1.38 -26.50
CA GLN A 10 -4.93 0.02 -25.97
C GLN A 10 -5.50 -1.09 -26.86
N LYS A 11 -6.48 -0.76 -27.70
CA LYS A 11 -7.05 -1.72 -28.67
C LYS A 11 -6.00 -2.13 -29.74
N TYR A 12 -5.02 -1.29 -29.99
CA TYR A 12 -4.02 -1.50 -31.04
C TYR A 12 -2.62 -1.84 -30.50
N ILE A 13 -2.33 -1.47 -29.25
CA ILE A 13 -1.00 -1.64 -28.66
C ILE A 13 -1.15 -2.31 -27.29
N PRO A 14 -0.61 -3.53 -27.06
CA PRO A 14 -0.70 -4.26 -25.80
C PRO A 14 0.27 -3.69 -24.74
N VAL A 15 0.09 -2.43 -24.38
CA VAL A 15 0.91 -1.72 -23.37
C VAL A 15 0.04 -1.34 -22.20
N SER A 16 0.57 -1.41 -20.98
CA SER A 16 -0.18 -1.04 -19.77
C SER A 16 -0.61 0.43 -19.83
N THR A 17 -1.82 0.70 -19.33
CA THR A 17 -2.45 2.03 -19.25
C THR A 17 -1.50 3.08 -18.69
N THR A 18 -0.76 2.73 -17.63
CA THR A 18 0.20 3.61 -16.96
C THR A 18 1.36 4.01 -17.86
N LYS A 19 1.92 3.07 -18.64
CA LYS A 19 3.02 3.39 -19.56
C LYS A 19 2.55 4.30 -20.69
N LEU A 20 1.36 4.05 -21.22
CA LEU A 20 0.78 4.85 -22.28
C LEU A 20 0.47 6.27 -21.80
N SER A 21 -0.11 6.41 -20.60
CA SER A 21 -0.35 7.71 -19.97
C SER A 21 0.95 8.50 -19.77
N ASN A 22 2.01 7.84 -19.30
CA ASN A 22 3.30 8.50 -19.12
C ASN A 22 3.92 8.98 -20.44
N ILE A 23 3.75 8.22 -21.51
CA ILE A 23 4.22 8.64 -22.85
C ILE A 23 3.46 9.89 -23.33
N PHE A 24 2.13 9.90 -23.20
CA PHE A 24 1.33 11.08 -23.56
C PHE A 24 1.70 12.31 -22.72
N ASN A 25 1.88 12.14 -21.42
CA ASN A 25 2.33 13.21 -20.53
C ASN A 25 3.70 13.75 -20.95
N LEU A 26 4.65 12.88 -21.32
CA LEU A 26 5.97 13.28 -21.78
C LEU A 26 5.87 14.11 -23.09
N ILE A 27 5.05 13.67 -24.05
CA ILE A 27 4.83 14.41 -25.31
C ILE A 27 4.28 15.80 -25.03
N ILE A 28 3.27 15.91 -24.16
CA ILE A 28 2.67 17.20 -23.79
C ILE A 28 3.69 18.12 -23.12
N ILE A 29 4.54 17.58 -22.24
CA ILE A 29 5.60 18.34 -21.57
C ILE A 29 6.61 18.88 -22.58
N VAL A 30 7.02 18.07 -23.56
CA VAL A 30 7.97 18.50 -24.61
C VAL A 30 7.36 19.59 -25.47
N ILE A 31 6.12 19.43 -25.92
CA ILE A 31 5.40 20.46 -26.68
C ILE A 31 5.26 21.75 -25.86
N GLY A 32 4.91 21.63 -24.60
CA GLY A 32 4.80 22.75 -23.66
C GLY A 32 6.12 23.49 -23.48
N ALA A 33 7.24 22.77 -23.41
CA ALA A 33 8.58 23.37 -23.31
C ALA A 33 8.95 24.22 -24.53
N VAL A 34 8.58 23.74 -25.69
CA VAL A 34 8.84 24.48 -26.97
C VAL A 34 7.98 25.73 -27.06
N ILE A 35 6.69 25.66 -26.67
CA ILE A 35 5.76 26.80 -26.85
C ILE A 35 5.91 27.84 -25.72
N PHE A 36 6.03 27.40 -24.46
CA PHE A 36 5.98 28.28 -23.30
C PHE A 36 7.33 28.55 -22.64
N GLY A 37 8.37 27.84 -23.08
CA GLY A 37 9.73 27.92 -22.55
C GLY A 37 9.95 27.08 -21.30
N ILE A 38 11.23 26.85 -21.00
CA ILE A 38 11.67 25.93 -19.91
C ILE A 38 11.13 26.32 -18.53
N PRO A 39 11.15 27.59 -18.10
CA PRO A 39 10.70 27.92 -16.73
C PRO A 39 9.23 27.52 -16.46
N LYS A 40 8.33 27.81 -17.40
CA LYS A 40 6.90 27.48 -17.24
C LYS A 40 6.68 25.97 -17.28
N THR A 41 7.46 25.25 -18.04
CA THR A 41 7.39 23.78 -18.11
C THR A 41 7.82 23.13 -16.79
N ILE A 42 8.83 23.68 -16.11
CA ILE A 42 9.24 23.18 -14.77
C ILE A 42 8.10 23.33 -13.78
N TYR A 43 7.41 24.47 -13.74
CA TYR A 43 6.24 24.65 -12.88
C TYR A 43 5.12 23.66 -13.21
N ALA A 44 4.86 23.38 -14.48
CA ALA A 44 3.87 22.41 -14.90
C ALA A 44 4.21 20.99 -14.44
N ILE A 45 5.47 20.58 -14.49
CA ILE A 45 5.94 19.28 -14.03
C ILE A 45 5.75 19.15 -12.49
N ILE A 46 6.14 20.19 -11.75
CA ILE A 46 5.95 20.20 -10.28
C ILE A 46 4.47 20.11 -9.94
N TYR A 47 3.63 20.91 -10.62
CA TYR A 47 2.17 20.87 -10.41
C TYR A 47 1.59 19.48 -10.67
N LEU A 48 1.92 18.85 -11.81
CA LEU A 48 1.45 17.51 -12.12
C LEU A 48 1.88 16.48 -11.08
N LYS A 49 3.10 16.58 -10.56
CA LYS A 49 3.60 15.69 -9.51
C LYS A 49 2.81 15.83 -8.21
N ILE A 50 2.50 17.07 -7.80
CA ILE A 50 1.71 17.35 -6.62
C ILE A 50 0.27 16.83 -6.79
N VAL A 51 -0.36 17.11 -7.94
CA VAL A 51 -1.73 16.65 -8.24
C VAL A 51 -1.81 15.12 -8.19
N ASN A 52 -0.86 14.41 -8.79
CA ASN A 52 -0.83 12.94 -8.77
C ASN A 52 -0.69 12.40 -7.35
N LEU A 53 0.23 12.96 -6.53
CA LEU A 53 0.40 12.55 -5.14
C LEU A 53 -0.87 12.75 -4.28
N ILE A 54 -1.57 13.86 -4.51
CA ILE A 54 -2.83 14.16 -3.80
C ILE A 54 -3.94 13.22 -4.29
N SER A 55 -4.05 13.03 -5.61
CA SER A 55 -5.06 12.14 -6.22
C SER A 55 -4.92 10.71 -5.73
N ASP A 56 -3.69 10.19 -5.68
CA ASP A 56 -3.41 8.84 -5.19
C ASP A 56 -3.86 8.68 -3.72
N LYS A 57 -3.58 9.70 -2.87
CA LYS A 57 -4.03 9.69 -1.48
C LYS A 57 -5.54 9.78 -1.33
N ILE A 58 -6.22 10.54 -2.18
CA ILE A 58 -7.69 10.66 -2.16
C ILE A 58 -8.33 9.38 -2.65
N MET A 59 -7.82 8.79 -3.74
CA MET A 59 -8.42 7.60 -4.36
C MET A 59 -8.18 6.33 -3.55
N LEU A 60 -6.98 6.15 -3.01
CA LEU A 60 -6.60 4.95 -2.25
C LEU A 60 -6.87 5.10 -0.75
N GLY A 61 -7.08 6.32 -0.28
CA GLY A 61 -7.13 6.64 1.14
C GLY A 61 -5.74 6.61 1.80
N THR A 62 -5.71 6.87 3.10
CA THR A 62 -4.48 6.74 3.89
C THR A 62 -4.42 5.34 4.46
N SER A 63 -3.39 4.57 4.11
CA SER A 63 -3.17 3.26 4.71
C SER A 63 -2.70 3.42 6.15
N ASN A 64 -3.64 3.31 7.08
CA ASN A 64 -3.36 3.32 8.52
C ASN A 64 -3.05 1.93 9.08
N ARG A 65 -3.10 0.89 8.24
CA ARG A 65 -2.93 -0.51 8.63
C ARG A 65 -2.07 -1.25 7.62
N LYS A 66 -1.39 -2.28 8.12
CA LYS A 66 -0.59 -3.21 7.31
C LYS A 66 -1.11 -4.62 7.49
N ILE A 67 -1.33 -5.32 6.38
CA ILE A 67 -1.56 -6.76 6.42
C ILE A 67 -0.20 -7.45 6.44
N CYS A 68 -0.01 -8.32 7.42
CA CYS A 68 1.22 -9.06 7.65
C CYS A 68 0.98 -10.54 7.43
N PHE A 69 1.84 -11.17 6.64
CA PHE A 69 1.91 -12.61 6.46
C PHE A 69 3.21 -13.10 7.11
N ILE A 70 3.09 -13.97 8.08
CA ILE A 70 4.20 -14.46 8.90
C ILE A 70 4.30 -15.96 8.74
N GLU A 71 5.37 -16.42 8.13
CA GLU A 71 5.70 -17.83 8.06
C GLU A 71 6.69 -18.18 9.17
N THR A 72 6.34 -19.14 10.02
CA THR A 72 7.11 -19.48 11.21
C THR A 72 6.95 -20.94 11.57
N THR A 73 7.97 -21.49 12.23
CA THR A 73 7.93 -22.79 12.89
C THR A 73 7.44 -22.70 14.34
N LYS A 74 7.50 -21.51 14.96
CA LYS A 74 7.08 -21.26 16.35
C LYS A 74 5.67 -20.66 16.43
N THR A 75 4.73 -21.26 15.74
CA THR A 75 3.37 -20.76 15.57
C THR A 75 2.69 -20.40 16.89
N LYS A 76 2.73 -21.28 17.91
CA LYS A 76 2.06 -21.05 19.20
C LYS A 76 2.59 -19.83 19.95
N ASN A 77 3.89 -19.57 19.87
CA ASN A 77 4.49 -18.42 20.58
C ASN A 77 4.06 -17.12 19.93
N ILE A 78 4.03 -17.08 18.58
CA ILE A 78 3.58 -15.89 17.83
C ILE A 78 2.06 -15.71 17.99
N GLU A 79 1.29 -16.80 17.99
CA GLU A 79 -0.15 -16.76 18.25
C GLU A 79 -0.47 -16.10 19.60
N ASN A 80 0.18 -16.56 20.68
CA ASN A 80 0.00 -16.00 22.02
C ASN A 80 0.37 -14.50 22.04
N TYR A 81 1.49 -14.13 21.43
CA TYR A 81 1.91 -12.73 21.34
C TYR A 81 0.88 -11.85 20.63
N ILE A 82 0.35 -12.30 19.48
CA ILE A 82 -0.64 -11.52 18.72
C ILE A 82 -1.96 -11.42 19.47
N LYS A 83 -2.37 -12.50 20.13
CA LYS A 83 -3.65 -12.57 20.85
C LYS A 83 -3.62 -11.87 22.20
N ASP A 84 -2.61 -12.19 23.02
CA ASP A 84 -2.59 -11.80 24.43
C ASP A 84 -1.93 -10.43 24.64
N ASP A 85 -0.86 -10.12 23.89
CA ASP A 85 -0.13 -8.85 24.05
C ASP A 85 -0.68 -7.73 23.16
N LEU A 86 -1.18 -8.07 21.97
CA LEU A 86 -1.64 -7.07 21.00
C LEU A 86 -3.16 -7.01 20.84
N GLU A 87 -3.88 -8.03 21.31
CA GLU A 87 -5.34 -8.16 21.15
C GLU A 87 -5.81 -8.05 19.69
N LEU A 88 -4.98 -8.49 18.74
CA LEU A 88 -5.27 -8.41 17.32
C LEU A 88 -5.90 -9.71 16.81
N GLY A 89 -6.84 -9.56 15.87
CA GLY A 89 -7.37 -10.69 15.10
C GLY A 89 -6.32 -11.27 14.15
N PHE A 90 -6.24 -12.58 14.06
CA PHE A 90 -5.37 -13.29 13.14
C PHE A 90 -6.04 -14.53 12.56
N THR A 91 -5.52 -14.99 11.43
CA THR A 91 -5.94 -16.22 10.77
C THR A 91 -4.72 -17.10 10.54
N ILE A 92 -4.81 -18.38 10.90
CA ILE A 92 -3.74 -19.36 10.64
C ILE A 92 -4.12 -20.19 9.42
N ILE A 93 -3.23 -20.22 8.46
CA ILE A 93 -3.35 -21.03 7.24
C ILE A 93 -2.27 -22.12 7.30
N LYS A 94 -2.68 -23.38 7.26
CA LYS A 94 -1.75 -24.49 7.20
C LYS A 94 -1.23 -24.63 5.76
N THR A 95 0.10 -24.55 5.61
CA THR A 95 0.78 -24.84 4.35
C THR A 95 1.35 -26.26 4.36
N THR A 96 1.99 -26.69 3.30
CA THR A 96 2.52 -28.06 3.17
C THR A 96 3.58 -28.38 4.23
N HIS A 97 4.40 -27.40 4.60
CA HIS A 97 5.53 -27.60 5.52
C HIS A 97 5.47 -26.74 6.79
N ASN A 98 4.79 -25.59 6.73
CA ASN A 98 4.77 -24.59 7.82
C ASN A 98 3.35 -24.07 8.07
N TYR A 99 3.25 -23.10 8.95
CA TYR A 99 2.04 -22.34 9.19
C TYR A 99 2.24 -20.89 8.76
N LEU A 100 1.25 -20.35 8.09
CA LEU A 100 1.19 -18.95 7.70
C LEU A 100 0.17 -18.25 8.59
N ILE A 101 0.62 -17.27 9.36
CA ILE A 101 -0.23 -16.41 10.17
C ILE A 101 -0.47 -15.13 9.41
N MET A 102 -1.73 -14.80 9.18
CA MET A 102 -2.16 -13.54 8.59
C MET A 102 -2.79 -12.66 9.67
N CYS A 103 -2.30 -11.45 9.84
CA CYS A 103 -2.86 -10.47 10.76
C CYS A 103 -2.81 -9.06 10.19
N VAL A 104 -3.66 -8.17 10.72
CA VAL A 104 -3.69 -6.76 10.34
C VAL A 104 -3.22 -5.93 11.52
N VAL A 105 -2.13 -5.17 11.30
CA VAL A 105 -1.46 -4.38 12.33
C VAL A 105 -1.55 -2.90 12.00
N PRO A 106 -1.86 -2.02 12.98
CA PRO A 106 -1.77 -0.58 12.81
C PRO A 106 -0.37 -0.15 12.41
N THR A 107 -0.26 0.83 11.51
CA THR A 107 1.03 1.27 10.93
C THR A 107 1.96 1.86 12.00
N ASP A 108 1.41 2.52 13.01
CA ASP A 108 2.16 3.10 14.14
C ASP A 108 2.82 2.04 15.03
N ARG A 109 2.19 0.87 15.19
CA ARG A 109 2.72 -0.24 15.99
C ARG A 109 3.56 -1.25 15.19
N PHE A 110 3.62 -1.10 13.87
CA PHE A 110 4.25 -2.07 13.00
C PHE A 110 5.74 -2.30 13.28
N TYR A 111 6.49 -1.25 13.61
CA TYR A 111 7.92 -1.38 13.91
C TYR A 111 8.19 -2.20 15.17
N THR A 112 7.43 -1.94 16.24
CA THR A 112 7.50 -2.71 17.50
C THR A 112 7.11 -4.16 17.24
N PHE A 113 5.99 -4.36 16.55
CA PHE A 113 5.51 -5.68 16.16
C PHE A 113 6.56 -6.50 15.42
N LYS A 114 7.17 -5.94 14.38
CA LYS A 114 8.23 -6.61 13.62
C LYS A 114 9.43 -6.98 14.50
N HIS A 115 9.86 -6.07 15.35
CA HIS A 115 11.01 -6.28 16.24
C HIS A 115 10.76 -7.40 17.24
N ASP A 116 9.56 -7.48 17.81
CA ASP A 116 9.20 -8.49 18.81
C ASP A 116 8.99 -9.86 18.15
N LEU A 117 8.42 -9.92 16.94
CA LEU A 117 8.38 -11.16 16.17
C LEU A 117 9.76 -11.75 15.93
N LEU A 118 10.73 -10.94 15.55
CA LEU A 118 12.11 -11.37 15.32
C LEU A 118 12.82 -11.80 16.61
N LYS A 119 12.41 -11.31 17.78
CA LYS A 119 12.89 -11.83 19.07
C LYS A 119 12.32 -13.21 19.38
N ILE A 120 11.04 -13.46 19.06
CA ILE A 120 10.38 -14.75 19.29
C ILE A 120 10.94 -15.82 18.33
N ASP A 121 11.03 -15.48 17.06
CA ASP A 121 11.59 -16.34 16.02
C ASP A 121 12.45 -15.54 15.04
N ASN A 122 13.77 -15.65 15.21
CA ASN A 122 14.74 -14.96 14.37
C ASN A 122 14.73 -15.44 12.90
N ASN A 123 14.17 -16.61 12.63
CA ASN A 123 14.08 -17.19 11.29
C ASN A 123 12.69 -17.04 10.67
N CYS A 124 11.78 -16.29 11.30
CA CYS A 124 10.46 -16.09 10.70
C CYS A 124 10.55 -15.23 9.43
N PHE A 125 9.75 -15.59 8.43
CA PHE A 125 9.61 -14.80 7.21
C PHE A 125 8.38 -13.92 7.32
N ILE A 126 8.58 -12.61 7.18
CA ILE A 126 7.51 -11.61 7.33
C ILE A 126 7.36 -10.85 6.02
N THR A 127 6.20 -10.97 5.38
CA THR A 127 5.79 -10.16 4.22
C THR A 127 4.71 -9.20 4.64
N THR A 128 4.80 -7.94 4.21
CA THR A 128 3.83 -6.91 4.55
C THR A 128 3.37 -6.15 3.34
N ASN A 129 2.06 -5.85 3.31
CA ASN A 129 1.44 -4.97 2.32
C ASN A 129 0.65 -3.87 3.02
N ASP A 130 0.53 -2.72 2.37
CA ASP A 130 -0.35 -1.66 2.85
C ASP A 130 -1.82 -2.07 2.69
N CYS A 131 -2.61 -1.86 3.75
CA CYS A 131 -4.02 -2.16 3.77
C CYS A 131 -4.81 -0.86 3.87
N TYR A 132 -5.57 -0.53 2.83
CA TYR A 132 -6.32 0.72 2.74
C TYR A 132 -7.71 0.61 3.36
N THR A 133 -8.33 -0.55 3.30
CA THR A 133 -9.67 -0.77 3.83
C THR A 133 -9.73 -2.07 4.60
N VAL A 134 -10.25 -2.02 5.82
CA VAL A 134 -10.55 -3.20 6.65
C VAL A 134 -11.96 -3.05 7.17
N GLU A 135 -12.83 -3.97 6.83
CA GLU A 135 -14.22 -3.99 7.29
C GLU A 135 -14.49 -5.29 8.03
N GLY A 136 -15.11 -5.17 9.22
CA GLY A 136 -15.47 -6.31 10.05
C GLY A 136 -14.31 -6.94 10.85
N GLY A 137 -14.64 -7.92 11.68
CA GLY A 137 -13.70 -8.62 12.55
C GLY A 137 -13.36 -7.88 13.85
N SER A 138 -12.59 -8.53 14.72
CA SER A 138 -12.04 -7.93 15.94
C SER A 138 -10.80 -7.10 15.63
N VAL A 139 -11.00 -6.04 14.88
CA VAL A 139 -9.96 -5.04 14.65
C VAL A 139 -10.16 -3.99 15.72
N ASN A 140 -9.21 -3.85 16.64
CA ASN A 140 -9.25 -2.84 17.68
C ASN A 140 -9.48 -1.46 17.01
N PRO A 141 -10.62 -0.76 17.23
CA PRO A 141 -10.88 0.50 16.57
C PRO A 141 -9.78 1.48 16.96
N LEU A 142 -9.08 2.01 15.96
CA LEU A 142 -8.28 3.22 16.15
C LEU A 142 -9.24 4.25 16.72
N ILE A 143 -8.86 4.88 17.82
CA ILE A 143 -9.59 5.92 18.56
C ILE A 143 -10.51 6.68 17.60
N ASP A 144 -11.81 6.58 17.85
CA ASP A 144 -12.81 7.26 17.06
C ASP A 144 -12.64 8.77 17.33
N LEU A 145 -12.28 9.53 16.29
CA LEU A 145 -12.10 10.98 16.40
C LEU A 145 -13.41 11.73 16.69
N THR A 146 -14.49 10.99 16.94
CA THR A 146 -15.78 11.55 17.37
C THR A 146 -15.88 11.77 18.89
N ASP A 147 -14.86 11.37 19.68
CA ASP A 147 -14.79 11.56 21.12
C ASP A 147 -13.92 12.77 21.55
N LEU A 148 -13.64 13.71 20.61
CA LEU A 148 -12.97 14.99 20.90
C LEU A 148 -13.96 16.18 20.79
#